data_a102a2d81351c1d179019e86efc2b5ce
#
_entry.id   a102a2d81351c1d179019e86efc2b5ce
#
_cell.length_a   1.000
_cell.length_b   1.000
_cell.length_c   1.000
_cell.angle_alpha   90.00
_cell.angle_beta   90.00
_cell.angle_gamma   90.00
#
_symmetry.space_group_name_H-M   'P 1'
#
loop_
_entity.id
_entity.type
_entity.pdbx_description
1 polymer ?
#
loop_
_entity_poly.entity_id
_entity_poly.type
_entity_poly.pdbx_seq_one_letter_code
_entity_poly.pdbx_strand_id
1 'polypeptide(L)'
;MAPEYGATATMFSIDQQTLDYLRITGREDAQVRLVETYAKHIGLWSDSLKNVEYERVLHFDLSSVVRNMAGPSNPHARVATSDLAAKGIAGVWEEVPGKMPDGAVIIAAITSCTNTSNPRNVIAAALLARNANRLGLIRKPWVKS
;
A
#
# COMPACT_ATOMS: atom_id res chain seq x y z
N MET A 1 -9.63 -2.07 -6.32
CA MET A 1 -8.39 -1.66 -7.04
C MET A 1 -8.55 -1.57 -8.55
N ALA A 2 -9.38 -2.39 -9.20
CA ALA A 2 -9.53 -2.33 -10.66
C ALA A 2 -9.82 -0.91 -11.20
N PRO A 3 -10.72 -0.11 -10.59
CA PRO A 3 -10.98 1.26 -11.07
C PRO A 3 -9.77 2.19 -11.01
N GLU A 4 -8.86 2.01 -10.04
CA GLU A 4 -7.69 2.88 -9.87
C GLU A 4 -6.71 2.79 -11.04
N TYR A 5 -6.64 1.66 -11.73
CA TYR A 5 -5.82 1.50 -12.95
C TYR A 5 -6.65 1.33 -14.22
N GLY A 6 -7.94 1.66 -14.18
CA GLY A 6 -8.80 1.76 -15.34
C GLY A 6 -9.34 0.44 -15.85
N ALA A 7 -9.37 -0.61 -15.04
CA ALA A 7 -9.97 -1.90 -15.40
C ALA A 7 -11.39 -2.05 -14.86
N THR A 8 -12.24 -2.77 -15.58
CA THR A 8 -13.60 -3.11 -15.13
C THR A 8 -13.57 -4.22 -14.07
N ALA A 9 -12.68 -5.18 -14.23
CA ALA A 9 -12.51 -6.30 -13.31
C ALA A 9 -11.05 -6.75 -13.29
N THR A 10 -10.67 -7.38 -12.20
CA THR A 10 -9.34 -7.98 -12.02
C THR A 10 -9.48 -9.33 -11.34
N MET A 11 -8.75 -10.30 -11.85
CA MET A 11 -8.67 -11.62 -11.24
C MET A 11 -7.23 -11.89 -10.80
N PHE A 12 -7.09 -12.41 -9.60
CA PHE A 12 -5.85 -12.94 -9.07
C PHE A 12 -6.01 -14.44 -8.83
N SER A 13 -4.93 -15.18 -9.01
CA SER A 13 -4.91 -16.60 -8.64
C SER A 13 -5.10 -16.75 -7.13
N ILE A 14 -5.73 -17.85 -6.74
CA ILE A 14 -5.81 -18.28 -5.34
C ILE A 14 -4.63 -19.22 -5.08
N ASP A 15 -3.89 -18.97 -4.01
CA ASP A 15 -2.69 -19.70 -3.64
C ASP A 15 -2.61 -19.95 -2.12
N GLN A 16 -1.50 -20.48 -1.67
CA GLN A 16 -1.26 -20.73 -0.25
C GLN A 16 -1.29 -19.44 0.59
N GLN A 17 -0.81 -18.32 0.05
CA GLN A 17 -0.83 -17.04 0.77
C GLN A 17 -2.26 -16.54 1.01
N THR A 18 -3.17 -16.82 0.09
CA THR A 18 -4.60 -16.55 0.27
C THR A 18 -5.16 -17.34 1.46
N LEU A 19 -4.81 -18.61 1.59
CA LEU A 19 -5.24 -19.44 2.72
C LEU A 19 -4.64 -18.97 4.05
N ASP A 20 -3.38 -18.57 4.04
CA ASP A 20 -2.70 -18.04 5.22
C ASP A 20 -3.31 -16.71 5.65
N TYR A 21 -3.68 -15.85 4.71
CA TYR A 21 -4.43 -14.62 5.00
C TYR A 21 -5.79 -14.92 5.64
N LEU A 22 -6.52 -15.89 5.13
CA LEU A 22 -7.81 -16.28 5.70
C LEU A 22 -7.66 -16.75 7.16
N ARG A 23 -6.61 -17.52 7.47
CA ARG A 23 -6.32 -17.94 8.85
C ARG A 23 -5.97 -16.77 9.76
N ILE A 24 -5.04 -15.88 9.32
CA ILE A 24 -4.62 -14.70 10.10
C ILE A 24 -5.81 -13.77 10.37
N THR A 25 -6.77 -13.72 9.46
CA THR A 25 -7.98 -12.89 9.62
C THR A 25 -9.12 -13.63 10.32
N GLY A 26 -8.87 -14.80 10.91
CA GLY A 26 -9.77 -15.49 11.84
C GLY A 26 -10.85 -16.35 11.17
N ARG A 27 -10.62 -16.83 9.94
CA ARG A 27 -11.53 -17.80 9.32
C ARG A 27 -11.28 -19.19 9.89
N GLU A 28 -12.38 -19.90 10.11
CA GLU A 28 -12.34 -21.27 10.59
C GLU A 28 -11.66 -22.21 9.60
N ASP A 29 -10.93 -23.21 10.11
CA ASP A 29 -10.19 -24.16 9.27
C ASP A 29 -11.07 -24.90 8.25
N ALA A 30 -12.32 -25.17 8.60
CA ALA A 30 -13.28 -25.79 7.69
C ALA A 30 -13.55 -24.90 6.47
N GLN A 31 -13.69 -23.59 6.68
CA GLN A 31 -13.89 -22.62 5.61
C GLN A 31 -12.63 -22.47 4.75
N VAL A 32 -11.46 -22.45 5.36
CA VAL A 32 -10.18 -22.38 4.64
C VAL A 32 -10.00 -23.59 3.73
N ARG A 33 -10.27 -24.81 4.24
CA ARG A 33 -10.24 -26.05 3.44
C ARG A 33 -11.27 -26.04 2.31
N LEU A 34 -12.46 -25.49 2.56
CA LEU A 34 -13.48 -25.35 1.53
C LEU A 34 -13.00 -24.47 0.38
N VAL A 35 -12.42 -23.30 0.70
CA VAL A 35 -11.86 -22.36 -0.30
C VAL A 35 -10.76 -23.05 -1.12
N GLU A 36 -9.85 -23.75 -0.48
CA GLU A 36 -8.78 -24.50 -1.17
C GLU A 36 -9.35 -25.54 -2.13
N THR A 37 -10.22 -26.41 -1.62
CA THR A 37 -10.83 -27.48 -2.40
C THR A 37 -11.61 -26.94 -3.58
N TYR A 38 -12.42 -25.92 -3.36
CA TYR A 38 -13.25 -25.31 -4.39
C TYR A 38 -12.39 -24.62 -5.46
N ALA A 39 -11.39 -23.83 -5.05
CA ALA A 39 -10.50 -23.14 -5.98
C ALA A 39 -9.73 -24.12 -6.88
N LYS A 40 -9.27 -25.25 -6.33
CA LYS A 40 -8.64 -26.33 -7.10
C LYS A 40 -9.62 -26.99 -8.06
N HIS A 41 -10.84 -27.24 -7.61
CA HIS A 41 -11.88 -27.90 -8.43
C HIS A 41 -12.30 -27.07 -9.64
N ILE A 42 -12.44 -25.75 -9.49
CA ILE A 42 -12.86 -24.86 -10.57
C ILE A 42 -11.72 -24.29 -11.39
N GLY A 43 -10.45 -24.68 -11.13
CA GLY A 43 -9.28 -24.26 -11.88
C GLY A 43 -8.79 -22.84 -11.59
N LEU A 44 -9.16 -22.23 -10.47
CA LEU A 44 -8.68 -20.90 -10.04
C LEU A 44 -7.45 -20.95 -9.12
N TRP A 45 -6.95 -22.15 -8.82
CA TRP A 45 -5.72 -22.31 -8.08
C TRP A 45 -4.50 -21.92 -8.94
N SER A 46 -3.49 -21.30 -8.34
CA SER A 46 -2.34 -20.73 -9.04
C SER A 46 -1.66 -21.69 -10.02
N ASP A 47 -1.55 -22.97 -9.68
CA ASP A 47 -0.94 -23.96 -10.56
C ASP A 47 -1.77 -24.26 -11.82
N SER A 48 -3.08 -24.13 -11.73
CA SER A 48 -3.98 -24.33 -12.88
C SER A 48 -3.86 -23.25 -13.94
N LEU A 49 -3.32 -22.08 -13.58
CA LEU A 49 -3.23 -20.91 -14.46
C LEU A 49 -1.93 -20.85 -15.26
N LYS A 50 -0.98 -21.75 -15.01
CA LYS A 50 0.34 -21.73 -15.67
C LYS A 50 0.28 -21.98 -17.19
N ASN A 51 -0.73 -22.68 -17.64
CA ASN A 51 -0.88 -23.08 -19.04
C ASN A 51 -2.03 -22.36 -19.75
N VAL A 52 -2.53 -21.27 -19.18
CA VAL A 52 -3.60 -20.48 -19.79
C VAL A 52 -3.03 -19.59 -20.88
N GLU A 53 -3.65 -19.61 -22.05
CA GLU A 53 -3.33 -18.68 -23.13
C GLU A 53 -4.08 -17.37 -22.92
N TYR A 54 -3.33 -16.26 -22.94
CA TYR A 54 -3.87 -14.91 -22.83
C TYR A 54 -3.71 -14.16 -24.14
N GLU A 55 -4.68 -13.34 -24.48
CA GLU A 55 -4.62 -12.46 -25.65
C GLU A 55 -3.39 -11.53 -25.59
N ARG A 56 -3.03 -11.08 -24.38
CA ARG A 56 -1.87 -10.21 -24.15
C ARG A 56 -1.23 -10.50 -22.82
N VAL A 57 0.09 -10.63 -22.83
CA VAL A 57 0.90 -10.79 -21.61
C VAL A 57 1.83 -9.57 -21.46
N LEU A 58 1.81 -8.96 -20.28
CA LEU A 58 2.73 -7.91 -19.91
C LEU A 58 3.65 -8.42 -18.80
N HIS A 59 4.95 -8.24 -18.99
CA HIS A 59 5.95 -8.55 -17.98
C HIS A 59 6.34 -7.27 -17.25
N PHE A 60 6.27 -7.29 -15.94
CA PHE A 60 6.64 -6.16 -15.10
C PHE A 60 7.49 -6.61 -13.92
N ASP A 61 8.68 -6.04 -13.81
CA ASP A 61 9.58 -6.32 -12.69
C ASP A 61 9.22 -5.43 -11.49
N LEU A 62 8.67 -6.03 -10.45
CA LEU A 62 8.32 -5.33 -9.21
C LEU A 62 9.54 -4.73 -8.49
N SER A 63 10.75 -5.26 -8.71
CA SER A 63 11.97 -4.71 -8.11
C SER A 63 12.33 -3.33 -8.68
N SER A 64 11.82 -3.00 -9.86
CA SER A 64 11.99 -1.66 -10.46
C SER A 64 11.15 -0.57 -9.81
N VAL A 65 10.19 -0.94 -8.94
CA VAL A 65 9.30 0.01 -8.28
C VAL A 65 10.04 0.66 -7.10
N VAL A 66 10.27 1.95 -7.22
CA VAL A 66 10.82 2.78 -6.13
C VAL A 66 9.71 3.53 -5.42
N ARG A 67 10.00 4.04 -4.23
CA ARG A 67 9.05 4.88 -3.49
C ARG A 67 8.81 6.18 -4.24
N ASN A 68 7.56 6.53 -4.41
CA ASN A 68 7.16 7.73 -5.14
C ASN A 68 6.14 8.53 -4.34
N MET A 69 6.11 9.82 -4.63
CA MET A 69 5.07 10.75 -4.22
C MET A 69 4.51 11.46 -5.45
N ALA A 70 3.37 12.10 -5.31
CA ALA A 70 2.80 12.98 -6.32
C ALA A 70 2.56 14.36 -5.72
N GLY A 71 2.64 15.38 -6.54
CA GLY A 71 2.45 16.77 -6.13
C GLY A 71 3.73 17.60 -6.20
N PRO A 72 3.75 18.77 -5.48
CA PRO A 72 2.70 19.27 -4.58
C PRO A 72 1.44 19.80 -5.25
N SER A 73 1.56 20.36 -6.47
CA SER A 73 0.43 21.04 -7.12
C SER A 73 -0.36 20.16 -8.07
N ASN A 74 0.24 19.11 -8.61
CA ASN A 74 -0.39 18.24 -9.60
C ASN A 74 -0.34 16.77 -9.14
N PRO A 75 -1.49 16.10 -8.95
CA PRO A 75 -1.54 14.71 -8.51
C PRO A 75 -0.94 13.72 -9.52
N HIS A 76 -0.76 14.09 -10.77
CA HIS A 76 -0.09 13.28 -11.79
C HIS A 76 1.43 13.51 -11.87
N ALA A 77 1.95 14.52 -11.18
CA ALA A 77 3.38 14.81 -11.13
C ALA A 77 4.08 13.84 -10.16
N ARG A 78 4.39 12.65 -10.65
CA ARG A 78 5.09 11.62 -9.89
C ARG A 78 6.57 11.95 -9.76
N VAL A 79 7.08 11.88 -8.54
CA VAL A 79 8.50 12.10 -8.23
C VAL A 79 8.98 10.96 -7.31
N ALA A 80 10.14 10.38 -7.63
CA ALA A 80 10.78 9.44 -6.72
C ALA A 80 11.18 10.15 -5.42
N THR A 81 11.05 9.48 -4.28
CA THR A 81 11.40 10.10 -2.99
C THR A 81 12.88 10.47 -2.87
N SER A 82 13.76 9.80 -3.63
CA SER A 82 15.17 10.16 -3.78
C SER A 82 15.40 11.53 -4.44
N ASP A 83 14.46 11.98 -5.25
CA ASP A 83 14.62 13.17 -6.10
C ASP A 83 13.91 14.40 -5.52
N LEU A 84 13.24 14.27 -4.37
CA LEU A 84 12.46 15.35 -3.77
C LEU A 84 13.30 16.60 -3.49
N ALA A 85 14.50 16.42 -2.94
CA ALA A 85 15.40 17.54 -2.64
C ALA A 85 15.84 18.26 -3.93
N ALA A 86 16.19 17.52 -4.98
CA ALA A 86 16.57 18.09 -6.28
C ALA A 86 15.42 18.84 -6.97
N LYS A 87 14.19 18.48 -6.65
CA LYS A 87 12.97 19.15 -7.14
C LYS A 87 12.52 20.33 -6.25
N GLY A 88 13.26 20.64 -5.17
CA GLY A 88 12.89 21.69 -4.23
C GLY A 88 11.64 21.40 -3.39
N ILE A 89 11.23 20.11 -3.33
CA ILE A 89 10.02 19.69 -2.59
C ILE A 89 10.36 19.30 -1.15
N ALA A 90 11.56 18.79 -0.93
CA ALA A 90 12.07 18.47 0.41
C ALA A 90 13.50 18.98 0.54
N GLY A 91 13.82 19.58 1.66
CA GLY A 91 15.13 20.11 1.98
C GLY A 91 15.25 20.34 3.49
N VAL A 92 16.38 20.88 3.90
CA VAL A 92 16.55 21.38 5.26
C VAL A 92 15.87 22.75 5.32
N TRP A 93 14.78 22.85 6.06
CA TRP A 93 14.06 24.09 6.26
C TRP A 93 14.52 24.74 7.55
N GLU A 94 14.82 26.04 7.51
CA GLU A 94 14.92 26.81 8.76
C GLU A 94 13.52 26.94 9.36
N GLU A 95 13.31 26.39 10.55
CA GLU A 95 12.06 26.57 11.28
C GLU A 95 11.96 28.02 11.72
N VAL A 96 11.08 28.78 11.08
CA VAL A 96 10.71 30.13 11.53
C VAL A 96 9.58 29.98 12.55
N PRO A 97 9.75 30.42 13.81
CA PRO A 97 8.71 30.32 14.81
C PRO A 97 7.39 30.93 14.33
N GLY A 98 6.30 30.18 14.45
CA GLY A 98 4.96 30.65 14.05
C GLY A 98 4.66 30.59 12.54
N LYS A 99 5.59 30.16 11.70
CA LYS A 99 5.35 29.95 10.28
C LYS A 99 5.33 28.47 9.92
N MET A 100 4.41 28.09 9.04
CA MET A 100 4.39 26.80 8.39
C MET A 100 5.40 26.83 7.22
N PRO A 101 6.39 25.91 7.17
CA PRO A 101 7.34 25.88 6.08
C PRO A 101 6.69 25.43 4.76
N ASP A 102 7.24 25.89 3.64
CA ASP A 102 6.82 25.42 2.33
C ASP A 102 7.10 23.90 2.21
N GLY A 103 6.16 23.15 1.61
CA GLY A 103 6.23 21.70 1.53
C GLY A 103 5.86 20.97 2.82
N ALA A 104 5.38 21.68 3.86
CA ALA A 104 4.92 21.06 5.09
C ALA A 104 3.77 20.07 4.86
N VAL A 105 3.81 18.94 5.56
CA VAL A 105 2.68 18.01 5.60
C VAL A 105 1.55 18.62 6.43
N ILE A 106 0.41 18.85 5.82
CA ILE A 106 -0.78 19.43 6.46
C ILE A 106 -1.74 18.31 6.88
N ILE A 107 -1.92 17.31 6.02
CA ILE A 107 -2.78 16.16 6.27
C ILE A 107 -1.96 14.90 6.14
N ALA A 108 -2.06 14.02 7.14
CA ALA A 108 -1.51 12.69 7.11
C ALA A 108 -2.61 11.71 7.54
N ALA A 109 -3.04 10.86 6.62
CA ALA A 109 -4.08 9.88 6.86
C ALA A 109 -3.84 8.61 6.06
N ILE A 110 -4.20 7.47 6.64
CA ILE A 110 -4.29 6.17 5.96
C ILE A 110 -5.77 5.80 5.93
N THR A 111 -6.34 5.71 4.73
CA THR A 111 -7.76 5.43 4.57
C THR A 111 -8.04 4.68 3.29
N SER A 112 -9.09 3.83 3.30
CA SER A 112 -9.70 3.22 2.12
C SER A 112 -8.72 2.59 1.13
N CYS A 113 -7.66 1.93 1.61
CA CYS A 113 -6.63 1.36 0.73
C CYS A 113 -6.41 -0.14 1.01
N THR A 114 -5.85 -0.84 0.04
CA THR A 114 -5.52 -2.27 0.14
C THR A 114 -4.56 -2.57 1.29
N ASN A 115 -3.61 -1.66 1.58
CA ASN A 115 -2.67 -1.83 2.68
C ASN A 115 -3.35 -1.89 4.05
N THR A 116 -4.52 -1.27 4.24
CA THR A 116 -5.29 -1.35 5.49
C THR A 116 -5.94 -2.71 5.70
N SER A 117 -6.04 -3.53 4.66
CA SER A 117 -6.50 -4.92 4.77
C SER A 117 -5.39 -5.87 5.26
N ASN A 118 -4.15 -5.42 5.31
CA ASN A 118 -3.04 -6.21 5.82
C ASN A 118 -2.79 -5.88 7.30
N PRO A 119 -3.10 -6.80 8.25
CA PRO A 119 -2.94 -6.55 9.68
C PRO A 119 -1.50 -6.18 10.07
N ARG A 120 -0.51 -6.74 9.39
CA ARG A 120 0.91 -6.46 9.67
C ARG A 120 1.26 -5.00 9.41
N ASN A 121 0.76 -4.43 8.32
CA ASN A 121 1.01 -3.01 7.98
C ASN A 121 0.36 -2.07 9.00
N VAL A 122 -0.87 -2.36 9.39
CA VAL A 122 -1.60 -1.55 10.38
C VAL A 122 -0.94 -1.64 11.76
N ILE A 123 -0.53 -2.83 12.18
CA ILE A 123 0.20 -3.03 13.44
C ILE A 123 1.55 -2.31 13.40
N ALA A 124 2.30 -2.40 12.29
CA ALA A 124 3.57 -1.71 12.14
C ALA A 124 3.41 -0.18 12.26
N ALA A 125 2.39 0.39 11.62
CA ALA A 125 2.08 1.82 11.73
C ALA A 125 1.72 2.21 13.17
N ALA A 126 0.91 1.42 13.86
CA ALA A 126 0.55 1.64 15.26
C ALA A 126 1.76 1.56 16.21
N LEU A 127 2.66 0.60 15.98
CA LEU A 127 3.90 0.45 16.73
C LEU A 127 4.83 1.64 16.51
N LEU A 128 4.94 2.14 15.26
CA LEU A 128 5.70 3.34 14.94
C LEU A 128 5.16 4.56 15.71
N ALA A 129 3.86 4.78 15.67
CA ALA A 129 3.20 5.88 16.38
C ALA A 129 3.41 5.77 17.89
N ARG A 130 3.27 4.57 18.46
CA ARG A 130 3.54 4.32 19.90
C ARG A 130 4.98 4.66 20.26
N ASN A 131 5.95 4.25 19.45
CA ASN A 131 7.36 4.52 19.72
C ASN A 131 7.69 6.01 19.56
N ALA A 132 7.12 6.71 18.59
CA ALA A 132 7.23 8.15 18.43
C ALA A 132 6.74 8.89 19.71
N ASN A 133 5.57 8.51 20.23
CA ASN A 133 5.04 9.08 21.47
C ASN A 133 5.96 8.81 22.67
N ARG A 134 6.56 7.61 22.78
CA ARG A 134 7.51 7.29 23.86
C ARG A 134 8.79 8.13 23.78
N LEU A 135 9.20 8.53 22.58
CA LEU A 135 10.32 9.42 22.34
C LEU A 135 9.98 10.91 22.51
N GLY A 136 8.75 11.23 22.90
CA GLY A 136 8.28 12.60 23.08
C GLY A 136 8.07 13.36 21.78
N LEU A 137 8.01 12.67 20.63
CA LEU A 137 7.71 13.30 19.36
C LEU A 137 6.23 13.72 19.34
N ILE A 138 6.00 14.98 19.06
CA ILE A 138 4.66 15.56 18.97
C ILE A 138 4.38 16.02 17.55
N ARG A 139 3.12 15.97 17.21
CA ARG A 139 2.61 16.49 15.94
C ARG A 139 2.81 18.01 15.87
N LYS A 140 3.23 18.51 14.73
CA LYS A 140 3.28 19.98 14.50
C LYS A 140 1.85 20.56 14.51
N PRO A 141 1.66 21.82 14.95
CA PRO A 141 0.32 22.39 15.14
C PRO A 141 -0.52 22.50 13.89
N TRP A 142 0.10 22.56 12.74
CA TRP A 142 -0.59 22.63 11.42
C TRP A 142 -0.96 21.26 10.85
N VAL A 143 -0.50 20.14 11.41
CA VAL A 143 -0.80 18.81 10.90
C VAL A 143 -2.13 18.30 11.43
N LYS A 144 -3.02 17.95 10.52
CA LYS A 144 -4.27 17.24 10.79
C LYS A 144 -4.07 15.74 10.53
N SER A 145 -4.47 14.91 11.48
CA SER A 145 -4.39 13.45 11.39
C SER A 145 -5.72 12.81 11.82
#